data_4d986756eb8789e9fe37ffd963d8733e
#
_entry.id   4d986756eb8789e9fe37ffd963d8733e
#
_cell.length_a   1.000
_cell.length_b   1.000
_cell.length_c   1.000
_cell.angle_alpha   90.00
_cell.angle_beta   90.00
_cell.angle_gamma   90.00
#
_symmetry.space_group_name_H-M   'P 1'
#
loop_
_entity.id
_entity.type
_entity.pdbx_description
1 polymer ?
#
loop_
_entity_poly.entity_id
_entity_poly.type
_entity_poly.pdbx_seq_one_letter_code
_entity_poly.pdbx_strand_id
1 'polypeptide(L)'
;MTFNYDVIVVGAGHAGCEAAAAAANLGSKTLLITMDMNKIAQMSCNPAVGGIAKGQIVREIDALGGYMGIVTDQTAIQFRMLNRSKGPAMWSPRAQSDRARFIDCWRSILENMPNLSIWQDMVQELIIEHGQVCGVRTGMNVVFRAGAVVLTNGTFLNGLLHIGRTQIRGGRIAEPAATGLTEQLISLGIQTDRMKTG
;
A
#
# COMPACT_ATOMS: atom_id res chain seq x y z
N MET A 1 -6.70 24.07 -9.61
CA MET A 1 -7.54 23.01 -10.17
C MET A 1 -7.94 22.09 -9.03
N THR A 2 -9.22 21.78 -8.91
CA THR A 2 -9.73 20.84 -7.90
C THR A 2 -10.26 19.62 -8.62
N PHE A 3 -9.79 18.43 -8.21
CA PHE A 3 -10.22 17.17 -8.78
C PHE A 3 -11.07 16.43 -7.72
N ASN A 4 -12.18 15.85 -8.14
CA ASN A 4 -13.13 15.17 -7.25
C ASN A 4 -13.12 13.66 -7.51
N TYR A 5 -13.03 12.90 -6.42
CA TYR A 5 -13.09 11.45 -6.36
C TYR A 5 -14.06 11.02 -5.24
N ASP A 6 -14.41 9.76 -5.21
CA ASP A 6 -15.17 9.19 -4.10
C ASP A 6 -14.20 8.71 -3.01
N VAL A 7 -13.11 8.06 -3.43
CA VAL A 7 -12.08 7.51 -2.55
C VAL A 7 -10.69 7.93 -3.03
N ILE A 8 -9.84 8.36 -2.09
CA ILE A 8 -8.41 8.55 -2.31
C ILE A 8 -7.65 7.53 -1.49
N VAL A 9 -6.74 6.78 -2.13
CA VAL A 9 -5.81 5.86 -1.47
C VAL A 9 -4.40 6.44 -1.52
N VAL A 10 -3.77 6.58 -0.36
CA VAL A 10 -2.43 7.15 -0.22
C VAL A 10 -1.41 6.06 0.04
N GLY A 11 -0.50 5.87 -0.91
CA GLY A 11 0.51 4.83 -0.91
C GLY A 11 0.14 3.63 -1.79
N ALA A 12 1.01 3.27 -2.73
CA ALA A 12 0.83 2.14 -3.64
C ALA A 12 1.69 0.92 -3.26
N GLY A 13 1.80 0.64 -1.96
CA GLY A 13 2.25 -0.66 -1.47
C GLY A 13 1.17 -1.73 -1.66
N HIS A 14 1.41 -2.96 -1.19
CA HIS A 14 0.44 -4.06 -1.36
C HIS A 14 -0.96 -3.71 -0.83
N ALA A 15 -1.03 -3.13 0.36
CA ALA A 15 -2.30 -2.71 0.96
C ALA A 15 -3.01 -1.62 0.14
N GLY A 16 -2.25 -0.65 -0.40
CA GLY A 16 -2.81 0.41 -1.22
C GLY A 16 -3.29 -0.07 -2.57
N CYS A 17 -2.56 -0.98 -3.21
CA CYS A 17 -3.00 -1.60 -4.47
C CYS A 17 -4.32 -2.34 -4.29
N GLU A 18 -4.45 -3.15 -3.24
CA GLU A 18 -5.69 -3.87 -2.94
C GLU A 18 -6.84 -2.92 -2.58
N ALA A 19 -6.58 -1.90 -1.75
CA ALA A 19 -7.60 -0.92 -1.37
C ALA A 19 -8.11 -0.13 -2.58
N ALA A 20 -7.21 0.31 -3.47
CA ALA A 20 -7.58 1.03 -4.67
C ALA A 20 -8.37 0.16 -5.66
N ALA A 21 -7.92 -1.08 -5.85
CA ALA A 21 -8.61 -2.05 -6.70
C ALA A 21 -10.01 -2.38 -6.16
N ALA A 22 -10.13 -2.62 -4.85
CA ALA A 22 -11.42 -2.90 -4.23
C ALA A 22 -12.40 -1.74 -4.38
N ALA A 23 -11.97 -0.50 -4.10
CA ALA A 23 -12.82 0.69 -4.25
C ALA A 23 -13.27 0.90 -5.71
N ALA A 24 -12.35 0.76 -6.67
CA ALA A 24 -12.66 0.90 -8.09
C ALA A 24 -13.61 -0.19 -8.60
N ASN A 25 -13.40 -1.45 -8.19
CA ASN A 25 -14.28 -2.57 -8.54
C ASN A 25 -15.70 -2.42 -7.98
N LEU A 26 -15.85 -1.76 -6.83
CA LEU A 26 -17.16 -1.40 -6.26
C LEU A 26 -17.82 -0.22 -6.97
N GLY A 27 -17.19 0.34 -8.01
CA GLY A 27 -17.73 1.43 -8.82
C GLY A 27 -17.38 2.83 -8.32
N SER A 28 -16.58 2.96 -7.26
CA SER A 28 -16.15 4.26 -6.75
C SER A 28 -15.10 4.88 -7.69
N LYS A 29 -15.25 6.17 -7.98
CA LYS A 29 -14.21 6.95 -8.66
C LYS A 29 -13.02 7.11 -7.72
N THR A 30 -11.98 6.36 -7.96
CA THR A 30 -10.85 6.17 -7.04
C THR A 30 -9.58 6.85 -7.55
N LEU A 31 -8.82 7.47 -6.65
CA LEU A 31 -7.48 7.98 -6.92
C LEU A 31 -6.46 7.25 -6.05
N LEU A 32 -5.46 6.65 -6.67
CA LEU A 32 -4.27 6.11 -5.99
C LEU A 32 -3.12 7.10 -6.12
N ILE A 33 -2.59 7.56 -4.99
CA ILE A 33 -1.45 8.50 -4.96
C ILE A 33 -0.22 7.75 -4.47
N THR A 34 0.88 7.82 -5.21
CA THR A 34 2.17 7.20 -4.86
C THR A 34 3.33 8.14 -5.13
N MET A 35 4.38 8.03 -4.35
CA MET A 35 5.60 8.81 -4.56
C MET A 35 6.38 8.40 -5.81
N ASP A 36 6.26 7.13 -6.21
CA ASP A 36 6.98 6.58 -7.37
C ASP A 36 6.14 5.48 -8.03
N MET A 37 5.67 5.74 -9.24
CA MET A 37 4.88 4.78 -10.03
C MET A 37 5.68 3.53 -10.43
N ASN A 38 7.01 3.61 -10.50
CA ASN A 38 7.85 2.44 -10.81
C ASN A 38 8.00 1.48 -9.62
N LYS A 39 7.49 1.86 -8.45
CA LYS A 39 7.57 1.09 -7.21
C LYS A 39 6.20 0.63 -6.71
N ILE A 40 5.17 0.69 -7.56
CA ILE A 40 3.85 0.14 -7.25
C ILE A 40 4.00 -1.33 -6.86
N ALA A 41 3.41 -1.71 -5.73
CA ALA A 41 3.45 -3.07 -5.16
C ALA A 41 4.86 -3.66 -4.96
N GLN A 42 5.90 -2.83 -4.87
CA GLN A 42 7.28 -3.31 -4.74
C GLN A 42 7.47 -4.17 -3.48
N MET A 43 8.03 -5.35 -3.68
CA MET A 43 8.46 -6.24 -2.61
C MET A 43 9.79 -5.75 -2.01
N SER A 44 9.72 -5.10 -0.85
CA SER A 44 10.89 -4.42 -0.24
C SER A 44 11.93 -5.38 0.34
N CYS A 45 11.47 -6.51 0.89
CA CYS A 45 12.32 -7.51 1.53
C CYS A 45 12.49 -8.74 0.62
N ASN A 46 12.08 -9.90 1.11
CA ASN A 46 12.04 -11.11 0.31
C ASN A 46 10.93 -11.01 -0.74
N PRO A 47 11.18 -11.37 -2.01
CA PRO A 47 10.16 -11.38 -3.05
C PRO A 47 9.23 -12.59 -2.87
N ALA A 48 8.49 -12.62 -1.77
CA ALA A 48 7.64 -13.74 -1.42
C ALA A 48 6.30 -13.28 -0.85
N VAL A 49 5.25 -13.97 -1.23
CA VAL A 49 3.88 -13.80 -0.75
C VAL A 49 3.46 -15.02 0.05
N GLY A 50 2.71 -14.79 1.13
CA GLY A 50 2.24 -15.86 2.02
C GLY A 50 3.26 -16.23 3.09
N GLY A 51 3.23 -17.49 3.51
CA GLY A 51 3.96 -18.00 4.65
C GLY A 51 3.09 -18.09 5.89
N ILE A 52 3.71 -18.33 7.06
CA ILE A 52 2.99 -18.54 8.33
C ILE A 52 2.10 -17.34 8.65
N ALA A 53 0.83 -17.59 8.89
CA ALA A 53 -0.27 -16.64 9.08
C ALA A 53 -0.58 -15.75 7.86
N LYS A 54 0.39 -15.43 7.02
CA LYS A 54 0.21 -14.54 5.88
C LYS A 54 -0.48 -15.21 4.69
N GLY A 55 -0.21 -16.51 4.47
CA GLY A 55 -0.86 -17.27 3.40
C GLY A 55 -2.37 -17.39 3.58
N GLN A 56 -2.84 -17.45 4.81
CA GLN A 56 -4.26 -17.44 5.13
C GLN A 56 -4.91 -16.10 4.77
N ILE A 57 -4.25 -14.98 5.14
CA ILE A 57 -4.73 -13.64 4.80
C ILE A 57 -4.82 -13.44 3.29
N VAL A 58 -3.83 -13.91 2.52
CA VAL A 58 -3.87 -13.82 1.05
C VAL A 58 -5.09 -14.57 0.48
N ARG A 59 -5.43 -15.74 1.04
CA ARG A 59 -6.63 -16.48 0.64
C ARG A 59 -7.94 -15.76 0.98
N GLU A 60 -7.98 -15.07 2.12
CA GLU A 60 -9.13 -14.26 2.50
C GLU A 60 -9.29 -13.07 1.55
N ILE A 61 -8.20 -12.40 1.20
CA ILE A 61 -8.18 -11.31 0.20
C ILE A 61 -8.68 -11.83 -1.16
N ASP A 62 -8.18 -12.98 -1.60
CA ASP A 62 -8.59 -13.63 -2.86
C ASP A 62 -10.09 -13.96 -2.86
N ALA A 63 -10.60 -14.53 -1.77
CA ALA A 63 -12.03 -14.83 -1.59
C ALA A 63 -12.94 -13.59 -1.64
N LEU A 64 -12.40 -12.41 -1.32
CA LEU A 64 -13.07 -11.12 -1.41
C LEU A 64 -12.90 -10.44 -2.77
N GLY A 65 -12.24 -11.09 -3.73
CA GLY A 65 -12.00 -10.56 -5.08
C GLY A 65 -10.74 -9.70 -5.22
N GLY A 66 -9.78 -9.84 -4.31
CA GLY A 66 -8.48 -9.15 -4.38
C GLY A 66 -7.54 -9.78 -5.41
N TYR A 67 -6.46 -9.09 -5.71
CA TYR A 67 -5.54 -9.42 -6.80
C TYR A 67 -4.22 -10.05 -6.33
N MET A 68 -3.89 -9.99 -5.04
CA MET A 68 -2.60 -10.47 -4.52
C MET A 68 -2.34 -11.94 -4.88
N GLY A 69 -3.35 -12.81 -4.76
CA GLY A 69 -3.27 -14.22 -5.13
C GLY A 69 -3.01 -14.39 -6.62
N ILE A 70 -3.79 -13.71 -7.46
CA ILE A 70 -3.72 -13.76 -8.93
C ILE A 70 -2.34 -13.31 -9.42
N VAL A 71 -1.86 -12.15 -8.95
CA VAL A 71 -0.54 -11.61 -9.33
C VAL A 71 0.58 -12.54 -8.86
N THR A 72 0.43 -13.12 -7.68
CA THR A 72 1.40 -14.10 -7.15
C THR A 72 1.49 -15.31 -8.05
N ASP A 73 0.37 -15.89 -8.47
CA ASP A 73 0.35 -17.07 -9.34
C ASP A 73 0.96 -16.78 -10.71
N GLN A 74 0.73 -15.59 -11.27
CA GLN A 74 1.30 -15.18 -12.55
C GLN A 74 2.81 -14.91 -12.52
N THR A 75 3.35 -14.62 -11.34
CA THR A 75 4.75 -14.18 -11.19
C THR A 75 5.60 -15.12 -10.33
N ALA A 76 5.00 -16.19 -9.82
CA ALA A 76 5.68 -17.15 -8.96
C ALA A 76 6.80 -17.89 -9.71
N ILE A 77 7.96 -17.97 -9.07
CA ILE A 77 9.12 -18.78 -9.52
C ILE A 77 9.31 -20.00 -8.63
N GLN A 78 8.75 -20.00 -7.43
CA GLN A 78 8.77 -21.13 -6.52
C GLN A 78 7.51 -21.11 -5.64
N PHE A 79 6.92 -22.27 -5.43
CA PHE A 79 5.81 -22.45 -4.51
C PHE A 79 6.17 -23.51 -3.46
N ARG A 80 5.82 -23.24 -2.18
CA ARG A 80 6.00 -24.17 -1.07
C ARG A 80 4.82 -24.15 -0.12
N MET A 81 4.43 -25.32 0.36
CA MET A 81 3.54 -25.44 1.51
C MET A 81 4.39 -25.59 2.78
N LEU A 82 4.35 -24.60 3.66
CA LEU A 82 5.05 -24.61 4.95
C LEU A 82 4.20 -25.32 6.02
N ASN A 83 4.84 -25.73 7.10
CA ASN A 83 4.20 -26.35 8.27
C ASN A 83 3.40 -27.64 7.99
N ARG A 84 3.76 -28.40 6.96
CA ARG A 84 3.05 -29.66 6.61
C ARG A 84 3.01 -30.66 7.77
N SER A 85 4.04 -30.69 8.62
CA SER A 85 4.10 -31.56 9.81
C SER A 85 3.22 -31.09 10.97
N LYS A 86 2.62 -29.90 10.90
CA LYS A 86 1.82 -29.32 11.99
C LYS A 86 0.31 -29.55 11.83
N GLY A 87 -0.09 -30.25 10.78
CA GLY A 87 -1.49 -30.50 10.46
C GLY A 87 -2.13 -29.44 9.54
N PRO A 88 -3.27 -29.76 8.91
CA PRO A 88 -3.88 -28.95 7.86
C PRO A 88 -4.21 -27.51 8.25
N ALA A 89 -4.61 -27.26 9.48
CA ALA A 89 -4.91 -25.91 9.98
C ALA A 89 -3.69 -24.97 9.99
N MET A 90 -2.49 -25.54 10.06
CA MET A 90 -1.23 -24.80 10.10
C MET A 90 -0.53 -24.74 8.72
N TRP A 91 -1.07 -25.39 7.72
CA TRP A 91 -0.50 -25.36 6.39
C TRP A 91 -0.55 -23.93 5.83
N SER A 92 0.63 -23.43 5.46
CA SER A 92 0.79 -22.05 5.07
C SER A 92 1.43 -21.99 3.68
N PRO A 93 0.65 -21.68 2.63
CA PRO A 93 1.20 -21.52 1.30
C PRO A 93 2.15 -20.32 1.25
N ARG A 94 3.28 -20.49 0.58
CA ARG A 94 4.26 -19.44 0.33
C ARG A 94 4.75 -19.55 -1.11
N ALA A 95 4.62 -18.48 -1.86
CA ALA A 95 5.20 -18.34 -3.19
C ALA A 95 6.36 -17.35 -3.15
N GLN A 96 7.43 -17.67 -3.87
CA GLN A 96 8.46 -16.70 -4.21
C GLN A 96 8.21 -16.22 -5.63
N SER A 97 8.19 -14.90 -5.81
CA SER A 97 7.85 -14.27 -7.08
C SER A 97 9.05 -13.60 -7.73
N ASP A 98 9.04 -13.48 -9.05
CA ASP A 98 9.91 -12.56 -9.77
C ASP A 98 9.51 -11.12 -9.40
N ARG A 99 10.43 -10.39 -8.78
CA ARG A 99 10.15 -9.06 -8.24
C ARG A 99 9.75 -8.04 -9.32
N ALA A 100 10.43 -8.06 -10.45
CA ALA A 100 10.15 -7.14 -11.56
C ALA A 100 8.80 -7.45 -12.20
N ARG A 101 8.56 -8.71 -12.54
CA ARG A 101 7.28 -9.16 -13.10
C ARG A 101 6.10 -8.90 -12.15
N PHE A 102 6.31 -8.99 -10.84
CA PHE A 102 5.27 -8.71 -9.85
C PHE A 102 4.85 -7.25 -9.88
N ILE A 103 5.81 -6.31 -9.97
CA ILE A 103 5.55 -4.88 -10.12
C ILE A 103 4.82 -4.61 -11.44
N ASP A 104 5.31 -5.14 -12.55
CA ASP A 104 4.74 -4.93 -13.88
C ASP A 104 3.30 -5.48 -13.96
N CYS A 105 3.06 -6.65 -13.38
CA CYS A 105 1.73 -7.27 -13.35
C CYS A 105 0.73 -6.41 -12.55
N TRP A 106 1.08 -6.00 -11.33
CA TRP A 106 0.25 -5.11 -10.52
C TRP A 106 -0.02 -3.78 -11.22
N ARG A 107 1.02 -3.17 -11.76
CA ARG A 107 0.92 -1.90 -12.47
C ARG A 107 -0.02 -2.01 -13.67
N SER A 108 0.13 -3.07 -14.47
CA SER A 108 -0.75 -3.33 -15.62
C SER A 108 -2.22 -3.47 -15.21
N ILE A 109 -2.51 -4.17 -14.10
CA ILE A 109 -3.87 -4.31 -13.58
C ILE A 109 -4.43 -2.94 -13.20
N LEU A 110 -3.70 -2.16 -12.41
CA LEU A 110 -4.19 -0.88 -11.90
C LEU A 110 -4.34 0.18 -13.00
N GLU A 111 -3.41 0.26 -13.96
CA GLU A 111 -3.47 1.22 -15.07
C GLU A 111 -4.64 0.92 -16.04
N ASN A 112 -5.07 -0.32 -16.15
CA ASN A 112 -6.20 -0.71 -16.99
C ASN A 112 -7.54 -0.84 -16.23
N MET A 113 -7.56 -0.53 -14.95
CA MET A 113 -8.77 -0.68 -14.13
C MET A 113 -9.74 0.49 -14.33
N PRO A 114 -10.99 0.23 -14.70
CA PRO A 114 -12.02 1.26 -14.75
C PRO A 114 -12.18 1.98 -13.41
N ASN A 115 -12.55 3.25 -13.45
CA ASN A 115 -12.76 4.10 -12.28
C ASN A 115 -11.52 4.38 -11.42
N LEU A 116 -10.33 3.92 -11.81
CA LEU A 116 -9.08 4.16 -11.10
C LEU A 116 -8.20 5.15 -11.85
N SER A 117 -7.76 6.19 -11.16
CA SER A 117 -6.71 7.12 -11.61
C SER A 117 -5.49 6.95 -10.73
N ILE A 118 -4.29 7.12 -11.29
CA ILE A 118 -3.04 7.07 -10.54
C ILE A 118 -2.36 8.44 -10.65
N TRP A 119 -1.83 8.94 -9.52
CA TRP A 119 -1.10 10.19 -9.45
C TRP A 119 0.22 10.01 -8.74
N GLN A 120 1.30 10.54 -9.34
CA GLN A 120 2.62 10.47 -8.72
C GLN A 120 2.95 11.76 -7.98
N ASP A 121 2.85 11.71 -6.67
CA ASP A 121 3.28 12.77 -5.74
C ASP A 121 3.29 12.25 -4.30
N MET A 122 3.80 13.06 -3.38
CA MET A 122 3.74 12.79 -1.94
C MET A 122 2.57 13.54 -1.31
N VAL A 123 1.70 12.84 -0.61
CA VAL A 123 0.65 13.49 0.20
C VAL A 123 1.28 14.04 1.48
N GLN A 124 1.04 15.32 1.75
CA GLN A 124 1.56 16.03 2.92
C GLN A 124 0.50 16.38 3.96
N GLU A 125 -0.76 16.50 3.53
CA GLU A 125 -1.82 17.01 4.39
C GLU A 125 -3.17 16.35 4.05
N LEU A 126 -3.97 16.06 5.07
CA LEU A 126 -5.40 15.77 4.94
C LEU A 126 -6.18 17.09 4.98
N ILE A 127 -7.13 17.26 4.09
CA ILE A 127 -8.05 18.40 4.14
C ILE A 127 -9.21 18.03 5.04
N ILE A 128 -9.34 18.77 6.13
CA ILE A 128 -10.40 18.57 7.13
C ILE A 128 -11.32 19.80 7.13
N GLU A 129 -12.60 19.59 6.92
CA GLU A 129 -13.63 20.63 6.98
C GLU A 129 -14.76 20.15 7.88
N HIS A 130 -15.15 20.97 8.84
CA HIS A 130 -16.23 20.64 9.82
C HIS A 130 -16.00 19.28 10.53
N GLY A 131 -14.74 18.93 10.82
CA GLY A 131 -14.39 17.67 11.50
C GLY A 131 -14.42 16.42 10.61
N GLN A 132 -14.61 16.58 9.31
CA GLN A 132 -14.62 15.49 8.34
C GLN A 132 -13.45 15.60 7.35
N VAL A 133 -12.87 14.46 6.96
CA VAL A 133 -11.90 14.44 5.89
C VAL A 133 -12.60 14.70 4.55
N CYS A 134 -12.07 15.66 3.78
CA CYS A 134 -12.63 16.09 2.50
C CYS A 134 -11.63 15.95 1.34
N GLY A 135 -10.45 15.40 1.60
CA GLY A 135 -9.43 15.20 0.58
C GLY A 135 -8.02 15.27 1.11
N VAL A 136 -7.09 15.48 0.19
CA VAL A 136 -5.65 15.56 0.48
C VAL A 136 -5.01 16.72 -0.29
N ARG A 137 -3.88 17.20 0.24
CA ARG A 137 -2.95 18.10 -0.44
C ARG A 137 -1.62 17.40 -0.66
N THR A 138 -1.08 17.53 -1.85
CA THR A 138 0.20 16.92 -2.23
C THR A 138 1.37 17.89 -2.11
N GLY A 139 2.59 17.36 -2.24
CA GLY A 139 3.84 18.13 -2.23
C GLY A 139 3.94 19.19 -3.33
N MET A 140 3.36 18.93 -4.49
CA MET A 140 3.22 19.89 -5.58
C MET A 140 2.06 20.88 -5.38
N ASN A 141 1.49 20.93 -4.17
CA ASN A 141 0.36 21.79 -3.81
C ASN A 141 -0.92 21.54 -4.62
N VAL A 142 -1.09 20.33 -5.14
CA VAL A 142 -2.32 19.93 -5.82
C VAL A 142 -3.33 19.45 -4.76
N VAL A 143 -4.58 19.88 -4.90
CA VAL A 143 -5.68 19.51 -4.02
C VAL A 143 -6.58 18.50 -4.73
N PHE A 144 -6.75 17.35 -4.10
CA PHE A 144 -7.72 16.33 -4.49
C PHE A 144 -8.81 16.24 -3.43
N ARG A 145 -10.07 16.29 -3.85
CA ARG A 145 -11.24 16.15 -2.97
C ARG A 145 -11.78 14.74 -3.04
N ALA A 146 -12.22 14.22 -1.89
CA ALA A 146 -12.90 12.93 -1.81
C ALA A 146 -13.75 12.80 -0.56
N GLY A 147 -14.75 11.92 -0.62
CA GLY A 147 -15.58 11.56 0.53
C GLY A 147 -14.88 10.66 1.54
N ALA A 148 -13.85 9.93 1.11
CA ALA A 148 -13.04 9.05 1.98
C ALA A 148 -11.57 9.06 1.58
N VAL A 149 -10.69 8.93 2.58
CA VAL A 149 -9.23 8.80 2.38
C VAL A 149 -8.73 7.56 3.13
N VAL A 150 -8.05 6.68 2.41
CA VAL A 150 -7.44 5.46 2.96
C VAL A 150 -5.92 5.66 3.01
N LEU A 151 -5.35 5.64 4.21
CA LEU A 151 -3.91 5.80 4.41
C LEU A 151 -3.23 4.43 4.48
N THR A 152 -2.33 4.16 3.54
CA THR A 152 -1.54 2.92 3.46
C THR A 152 -0.05 3.22 3.35
N ASN A 153 0.43 4.14 4.18
CA ASN A 153 1.76 4.74 4.09
C ASN A 153 2.92 3.78 4.43
N GLY A 154 2.66 2.59 4.96
CA GLY A 154 3.66 1.59 5.28
C GLY A 154 4.73 2.12 6.25
N THR A 155 5.99 2.07 5.83
CA THR A 155 7.16 2.49 6.63
C THR A 155 7.56 3.94 6.40
N PHE A 156 6.77 4.74 5.66
CA PHE A 156 7.18 6.05 5.18
C PHE A 156 6.85 7.22 6.12
N LEU A 157 5.75 7.14 6.91
CA LEU A 157 5.39 8.22 7.84
C LEU A 157 6.47 8.42 8.89
N ASN A 158 7.15 9.57 8.81
CA ASN A 158 8.32 9.88 9.63
C ASN A 158 9.35 8.73 9.68
N GLY A 159 9.49 8.02 8.56
CA GLY A 159 10.32 6.83 8.45
C GLY A 159 11.76 7.08 8.88
N LEU A 160 12.34 6.12 9.62
CA LEU A 160 13.72 6.17 10.10
C LEU A 160 14.38 4.81 9.92
N LEU A 161 15.43 4.78 9.12
CA LEU A 161 16.25 3.60 8.88
C LEU A 161 17.35 3.50 9.93
N HIS A 162 17.50 2.34 10.53
CA HIS A 162 18.57 2.01 11.46
C HIS A 162 19.57 1.06 10.79
N ILE A 163 20.79 1.52 10.55
CA ILE A 163 21.87 0.72 9.96
C ILE A 163 23.04 0.72 10.94
N GLY A 164 23.09 -0.30 11.78
CA GLY A 164 24.00 -0.29 12.92
C GLY A 164 23.72 0.90 13.84
N ARG A 165 24.70 1.79 14.01
CA ARG A 165 24.55 3.02 14.81
C ARG A 165 24.09 4.23 14.00
N THR A 166 24.03 4.10 12.67
CA THR A 166 23.62 5.18 11.78
C THR A 166 22.10 5.23 11.66
N GLN A 167 21.55 6.43 11.75
CA GLN A 167 20.13 6.69 11.53
C GLN A 167 19.95 7.59 10.32
N ILE A 168 19.10 7.18 9.37
CA ILE A 168 18.83 7.92 8.14
C ILE A 168 17.31 8.09 8.02
N ARG A 169 16.85 9.33 7.80
CA ARG A 169 15.44 9.58 7.51
C ARG A 169 15.07 8.98 6.16
N GLY A 170 14.06 8.14 6.12
CA GLY A 170 13.59 7.48 4.91
C GLY A 170 12.62 6.34 5.23
N GLY A 171 11.74 6.04 4.31
CA GLY A 171 10.84 4.88 4.40
C GLY A 171 11.51 3.58 3.98
N ARG A 172 12.43 3.67 3.02
CA ARG A 172 13.32 2.63 2.51
C ARG A 172 14.67 3.25 2.13
N ILE A 173 15.69 2.42 1.88
CA ILE A 173 17.00 2.89 1.40
C ILE A 173 16.80 3.69 0.09
N ALA A 174 17.37 4.89 0.05
CA ALA A 174 17.27 5.85 -1.06
C ALA A 174 15.84 6.36 -1.36
N GLU A 175 14.90 6.21 -0.44
CA GLU A 175 13.55 6.76 -0.56
C GLU A 175 13.23 7.68 0.62
N PRO A 176 12.75 8.93 0.37
CA PRO A 176 12.50 9.89 1.42
C PRO A 176 11.39 9.44 2.37
N ALA A 177 11.41 9.95 3.59
CA ALA A 177 10.29 9.81 4.52
C ALA A 177 9.16 10.78 4.12
N ALA A 178 7.91 10.36 4.33
CA ALA A 178 6.76 11.25 4.27
C ALA A 178 6.59 11.92 5.64
N THR A 179 6.50 13.25 5.66
CA THR A 179 6.37 14.06 6.87
C THR A 179 5.11 14.91 6.83
N GLY A 180 4.61 15.35 7.98
CA GLY A 180 3.43 16.19 8.10
C GLY A 180 2.17 15.44 8.51
N LEU A 181 1.86 14.33 7.85
CA LEU A 181 0.65 13.55 8.13
C LEU A 181 0.60 12.98 9.56
N THR A 182 1.72 12.50 10.10
CA THR A 182 1.76 11.96 11.47
C THR A 182 1.39 13.02 12.50
N GLU A 183 1.97 14.19 12.35
CA GLU A 183 1.72 15.34 13.23
C GLU A 183 0.27 15.79 13.13
N GLN A 184 -0.30 15.79 11.92
CA GLN A 184 -1.71 16.11 11.71
C GLN A 184 -2.63 15.06 12.34
N LEU A 185 -2.35 13.76 12.18
CA LEU A 185 -3.12 12.69 12.83
C LEU A 185 -3.12 12.83 14.35
N ILE A 186 -1.97 13.15 14.95
CA ILE A 186 -1.85 13.42 16.40
C ILE A 186 -2.72 14.62 16.80
N SER A 187 -2.68 15.71 16.02
CA SER A 187 -3.49 16.90 16.30
C SER A 187 -5.00 16.64 16.20
N LEU A 188 -5.41 15.62 15.43
CA LEU A 188 -6.78 15.15 15.32
C LEU A 188 -7.18 14.15 16.43
N GLY A 189 -6.30 13.90 17.40
CA GLY A 189 -6.55 13.00 18.53
C GLY A 189 -6.31 11.52 18.23
N ILE A 190 -5.73 11.17 17.07
CA ILE A 190 -5.40 9.80 16.74
C ILE A 190 -4.08 9.42 17.42
N GLN A 191 -4.11 8.39 18.24
CA GLN A 191 -2.89 7.87 18.86
C GLN A 191 -2.00 7.23 17.80
N THR A 192 -0.74 7.65 17.76
CA THR A 192 0.27 7.11 16.86
C THR A 192 1.47 6.60 17.65
N ASP A 193 2.09 5.54 17.18
CA ASP A 193 3.32 5.00 17.77
C ASP A 193 4.25 4.48 16.67
N ARG A 194 5.51 4.23 17.05
CA ARG A 194 6.52 3.69 16.16
C ARG A 194 6.66 2.19 16.34
N MET A 195 6.60 1.50 15.22
CA MET A 195 6.92 0.09 15.17
C MET A 195 8.28 -0.12 14.48
N LYS A 196 9.10 -0.97 15.07
CA LYS A 196 10.31 -1.45 14.42
C LYS A 196 9.98 -2.70 13.62
N THR A 197 10.31 -2.67 12.34
CA THR A 197 10.36 -3.89 11.53
C THR A 197 11.70 -4.58 11.77
N GLY A 198 11.66 -5.85 12.09
CA GLY A 198 12.85 -6.66 12.44
C GLY A 198 13.71 -7.03 11.26
#